data_e744334bb448f7b263dd0de1d94424e2
#
_entry.id   e744334bb448f7b263dd0de1d94424e2
#
_cell.length_a   1.000
_cell.length_b   1.000
_cell.length_c   1.000
_cell.angle_alpha   90.00
_cell.angle_beta   90.00
_cell.angle_gamma   90.00
#
_symmetry.space_group_name_H-M   'P 1'
#
loop_
_entity.id
_entity.type
_entity.pdbx_description
1 polymer ?
#
loop_
_entity_poly.entity_id
_entity_poly.type
_entity_poly.pdbx_seq_one_letter_code
_entity_poly.pdbx_strand_id
1 'polypeptide(L)'
;PLPKSIDETQTLLTSGEYVADRSLATSLYLALAMKRPLFLEGEAGVGKTEIAKVVAQALGRELIRLQCYEGLDIAQAAYEWNYSRQMIEIRLAEAAGEKSKDRLAADIYSEKFLVKRPLLKALEGHSPVLLIDELDRTDEPFEAYLLEVLSDWQITIPEIGTVRAAEPPVVVITS
;
A
#
# COMPACT_ATOMS: atom_id res chain seq x y z
N PRO A 1 6.40 11.08 -15.88
CA PRO A 1 6.13 12.31 -15.15
C PRO A 1 4.62 12.50 -14.91
N LEU A 2 4.28 13.17 -13.82
CA LEU A 2 2.89 13.44 -13.49
C LEU A 2 2.31 14.51 -14.44
N PRO A 3 1.00 14.42 -14.76
CA PRO A 3 0.36 15.44 -15.57
C PRO A 3 0.37 16.81 -14.86
N LYS A 4 0.50 17.87 -15.64
CA LYS A 4 0.63 19.24 -15.13
C LYS A 4 -0.67 20.05 -15.19
N SER A 5 -1.70 19.48 -15.74
CA SER A 5 -3.01 20.13 -15.88
C SER A 5 -4.14 19.12 -15.90
N ILE A 6 -5.38 19.62 -15.78
CA ILE A 6 -6.57 18.79 -15.90
C ILE A 6 -6.69 18.22 -17.31
N ASP A 7 -6.33 18.99 -18.33
CA ASP A 7 -6.34 18.54 -19.71
C ASP A 7 -5.35 17.40 -19.96
N GLU A 8 -4.13 17.51 -19.45
CA GLU A 8 -3.14 16.45 -19.53
C GLU A 8 -3.60 15.19 -18.79
N THR A 9 -4.27 15.35 -17.65
CA THR A 9 -4.84 14.23 -16.88
C THR A 9 -5.92 13.52 -17.68
N GLN A 10 -6.80 14.26 -18.33
CA GLN A 10 -7.84 13.70 -19.15
C GLN A 10 -7.26 12.97 -20.37
N THR A 11 -6.22 13.52 -20.97
CA THR A 11 -5.49 12.88 -22.06
C THR A 11 -4.82 11.58 -21.59
N LEU A 12 -4.24 11.58 -20.40
CA LEU A 12 -3.62 10.40 -19.79
C LEU A 12 -4.63 9.26 -19.62
N LEU A 13 -5.81 9.56 -19.11
CA LEU A 13 -6.89 8.57 -18.95
C LEU A 13 -7.38 8.05 -20.31
N THR A 14 -7.54 8.92 -21.27
CA THR A 14 -7.95 8.56 -22.63
C THR A 14 -6.91 7.66 -23.31
N SER A 15 -5.63 7.90 -23.10
CA SER A 15 -4.55 7.05 -23.65
C SER A 15 -4.60 5.62 -23.15
N GLY A 16 -5.17 5.40 -21.95
CA GLY A 16 -5.45 4.07 -21.39
C GLY A 16 -6.81 3.52 -21.78
N GLU A 17 -7.44 4.09 -22.80
CA GLU A 17 -8.78 3.70 -23.28
C GLU A 17 -9.88 3.89 -22.22
N TYR A 18 -9.66 4.74 -21.23
CA TYR A 18 -10.62 5.07 -20.20
C TYR A 18 -11.33 6.39 -20.50
N VAL A 19 -12.63 6.32 -20.73
CA VAL A 19 -13.44 7.52 -20.98
C VAL A 19 -13.77 8.18 -19.63
N ALA A 20 -13.09 9.28 -19.34
CA ALA A 20 -13.27 10.02 -18.10
C ALA A 20 -14.00 11.33 -18.35
N ASP A 21 -14.93 11.68 -17.48
CA ASP A 21 -15.53 13.01 -17.48
C ASP A 21 -14.54 14.04 -16.89
N ARG A 22 -14.89 15.32 -17.04
CA ARG A 22 -14.05 16.42 -16.54
C ARG A 22 -13.92 16.41 -15.02
N SER A 23 -14.96 15.98 -14.33
CA SER A 23 -14.98 15.89 -12.86
C SER A 23 -13.95 14.87 -12.36
N LEU A 24 -13.90 13.70 -12.96
CA LEU A 24 -12.93 12.67 -12.60
C LEU A 24 -11.49 13.13 -12.92
N ALA A 25 -11.28 13.71 -14.09
CA ALA A 25 -9.96 14.22 -14.47
C ALA A 25 -9.48 15.31 -13.50
N THR A 26 -10.38 16.20 -13.07
CA THR A 26 -10.08 17.24 -12.09
C THR A 26 -9.69 16.63 -10.74
N SER A 27 -10.49 15.67 -10.25
CA SER A 27 -10.21 14.99 -8.97
C SER A 27 -8.88 14.25 -8.99
N LEU A 28 -8.60 13.53 -10.07
CA LEU A 28 -7.33 12.83 -10.23
C LEU A 28 -6.15 13.81 -10.30
N TYR A 29 -6.27 14.87 -11.07
CA TYR A 29 -5.23 15.89 -11.16
C TYR A 29 -4.90 16.48 -9.79
N LEU A 30 -5.91 16.87 -9.01
CA LEU A 30 -5.74 17.43 -7.67
C LEU A 30 -5.11 16.42 -6.71
N ALA A 31 -5.55 15.16 -6.75
CA ALA A 31 -4.99 14.11 -5.92
C ALA A 31 -3.49 13.91 -6.21
N LEU A 32 -3.11 13.87 -7.47
CA LEU A 32 -1.70 13.74 -7.88
C LEU A 32 -0.87 14.96 -7.49
N ALA A 33 -1.39 16.16 -7.74
CA ALA A 33 -0.68 17.41 -7.44
C ALA A 33 -0.49 17.64 -5.95
N MET A 34 -1.48 17.28 -5.13
CA MET A 34 -1.46 17.47 -3.69
C MET A 34 -0.90 16.27 -2.94
N LYS A 35 -0.55 15.20 -3.63
CA LYS A 35 -0.08 13.92 -3.03
C LYS A 35 -1.08 13.40 -1.99
N ARG A 36 -2.35 13.39 -2.37
CA ARG A 36 -3.46 12.92 -1.54
C ARG A 36 -4.17 11.75 -2.21
N PRO A 37 -4.81 10.87 -1.42
CA PRO A 37 -5.61 9.79 -1.99
C PRO A 37 -6.77 10.30 -2.84
N LEU A 38 -7.04 9.58 -3.93
CA LEU A 38 -8.26 9.77 -4.73
C LEU A 38 -9.33 8.82 -4.21
N PHE A 39 -10.44 9.35 -3.72
CA PHE A 39 -11.59 8.57 -3.30
C PHE A 39 -12.60 8.42 -4.43
N LEU A 40 -13.01 7.19 -4.70
CA LEU A 40 -14.03 6.86 -5.69
C LEU A 40 -15.16 6.11 -5.01
N GLU A 41 -16.30 6.76 -4.91
CA GLU A 41 -17.51 6.19 -4.36
C GLU A 41 -18.51 5.88 -5.47
N GLY A 42 -19.36 4.89 -5.27
CA GLY A 42 -20.39 4.53 -6.22
C GLY A 42 -20.72 3.05 -6.19
N GLU A 43 -21.66 2.67 -7.05
CA GLU A 43 -22.10 1.29 -7.15
C GLU A 43 -20.99 0.38 -7.70
N ALA A 44 -21.01 -0.88 -7.27
CA ALA A 44 -20.11 -1.90 -7.79
C ALA A 44 -20.30 -2.04 -9.31
N GLY A 45 -19.19 -2.23 -10.02
CA GLY A 45 -19.20 -2.45 -11.46
C GLY A 45 -19.17 -1.19 -12.32
N VAL A 46 -19.00 0.00 -11.74
CA VAL A 46 -18.88 1.25 -12.51
C VAL A 46 -17.44 1.58 -12.93
N GLY A 47 -16.53 0.61 -12.87
CA GLY A 47 -15.16 0.79 -13.36
C GLY A 47 -14.21 1.52 -12.41
N LYS A 48 -14.54 1.63 -11.13
CA LYS A 48 -13.66 2.29 -10.13
C LYS A 48 -12.27 1.67 -10.06
N THR A 49 -12.20 0.35 -10.01
CA THR A 49 -10.93 -0.40 -9.97
C THR A 49 -10.09 -0.20 -11.22
N GLU A 50 -10.74 -0.06 -12.37
CA GLU A 50 -10.07 0.13 -13.65
C GLU A 50 -9.26 1.42 -13.71
N ILE A 51 -9.70 2.47 -13.03
CA ILE A 51 -9.00 3.76 -12.96
C ILE A 51 -7.57 3.58 -12.43
N ALA A 52 -7.41 2.82 -11.36
CA ALA A 52 -6.08 2.56 -10.78
C ALA A 52 -5.16 1.85 -11.77
N LYS A 53 -5.68 0.88 -12.51
CA LYS A 53 -4.91 0.16 -13.54
C LYS A 53 -4.46 1.08 -14.66
N VAL A 54 -5.38 1.92 -15.15
CA VAL A 54 -5.09 2.88 -16.22
C VAL A 54 -4.02 3.88 -15.77
N VAL A 55 -4.15 4.42 -14.57
CA VAL A 55 -3.18 5.36 -14.00
C VAL A 55 -1.80 4.71 -13.87
N ALA A 56 -1.74 3.50 -13.32
CA ALA A 56 -0.48 2.77 -13.16
C ALA A 56 0.22 2.55 -14.50
N GLN A 57 -0.53 2.09 -15.49
CA GLN A 57 0.00 1.84 -16.83
C GLN A 57 0.47 3.13 -17.50
N ALA A 58 -0.34 4.18 -17.42
CA ALA A 58 -0.02 5.45 -18.07
C ALA A 58 1.19 6.15 -17.42
N LEU A 59 1.37 6.02 -16.11
CA LEU A 59 2.52 6.57 -15.40
C LEU A 59 3.75 5.64 -15.43
N GLY A 60 3.62 4.44 -15.97
CA GLY A 60 4.70 3.45 -15.97
C GLY A 60 5.07 2.98 -14.57
N ARG A 61 4.11 2.87 -13.67
CA ARG A 61 4.32 2.50 -12.27
C ARG A 61 3.69 1.15 -11.95
N GLU A 62 4.27 0.46 -10.96
CA GLU A 62 3.71 -0.79 -10.45
C GLU A 62 2.36 -0.53 -9.79
N LEU A 63 1.42 -1.45 -9.99
CA LEU A 63 0.14 -1.45 -9.30
C LEU A 63 0.21 -2.42 -8.12
N ILE A 64 -0.03 -1.92 -6.93
CA ILE A 64 -0.16 -2.73 -5.71
C ILE A 64 -1.61 -2.64 -5.26
N ARG A 65 -2.25 -3.78 -5.04
CA ARG A 65 -3.66 -3.84 -4.65
C ARG A 65 -3.81 -4.35 -3.22
N LEU A 66 -4.58 -3.63 -2.43
CA LEU A 66 -5.09 -4.08 -1.14
C LEU A 66 -6.60 -4.28 -1.28
N GLN A 67 -7.03 -5.53 -1.37
CA GLN A 67 -8.44 -5.87 -1.36
C GLN A 67 -8.92 -5.90 0.08
N CYS A 68 -9.86 -5.01 0.43
CA CYS A 68 -10.46 -4.99 1.76
C CYS A 68 -11.58 -6.01 1.87
N TYR A 69 -11.72 -6.57 3.04
CA TYR A 69 -12.77 -7.54 3.36
C TYR A 69 -13.09 -7.48 4.85
N GLU A 70 -14.22 -8.03 5.23
CA GLU A 70 -14.62 -8.07 6.64
C GLU A 70 -13.59 -8.87 7.45
N GLY A 71 -13.05 -8.25 8.50
CA GLY A 71 -12.04 -8.87 9.35
C GLY A 71 -10.59 -8.64 8.91
N LEU A 72 -10.36 -7.86 7.83
CA LEU A 72 -8.99 -7.50 7.43
C LEU A 72 -8.28 -6.80 8.59
N ASP A 73 -7.08 -7.26 8.92
CA ASP A 73 -6.26 -6.70 10.00
C ASP A 73 -4.89 -6.20 9.48
N ILE A 74 -4.09 -5.66 10.39
CA ILE A 74 -2.77 -5.11 10.08
C ILE A 74 -1.83 -6.19 9.56
N ALA A 75 -1.92 -7.42 10.09
CA ALA A 75 -1.05 -8.51 9.68
C ALA A 75 -1.24 -8.89 8.21
N GLN A 76 -2.45 -8.77 7.69
CA GLN A 76 -2.77 -9.06 6.29
C GLN A 76 -2.60 -7.84 5.38
N ALA A 77 -2.71 -6.63 5.92
CA ALA A 77 -2.65 -5.41 5.11
C ALA A 77 -1.26 -4.78 5.06
N ALA A 78 -0.50 -4.82 6.15
CA ALA A 78 0.78 -4.12 6.27
C ALA A 78 1.98 -5.08 6.37
N TYR A 79 2.09 -5.81 7.45
CA TYR A 79 3.18 -6.77 7.68
C TYR A 79 2.84 -7.76 8.77
N GLU A 80 3.53 -8.90 8.76
CA GLU A 80 3.52 -9.84 9.88
C GLU A 80 4.87 -10.54 9.99
N TRP A 81 5.15 -11.11 11.16
CA TRP A 81 6.33 -11.93 11.35
C TRP A 81 6.06 -13.36 10.91
N ASN A 82 7.02 -13.96 10.24
CA ASN A 82 6.93 -15.36 9.82
C ASN A 82 7.28 -16.27 11.00
N TYR A 83 6.31 -16.53 11.86
CA TYR A 83 6.51 -17.31 13.08
C TYR A 83 7.07 -18.71 12.82
N SER A 84 6.61 -19.39 11.79
CA SER A 84 7.10 -20.73 11.47
C SER A 84 8.59 -20.72 11.16
N ARG A 85 9.06 -19.78 10.38
CA ARG A 85 10.48 -19.62 10.07
C ARG A 85 11.28 -19.20 11.29
N GLN A 86 10.77 -18.32 12.11
CA GLN A 86 11.42 -17.90 13.35
C GLN A 86 11.61 -19.09 14.29
N MET A 87 10.60 -19.95 14.45
CA MET A 87 10.69 -21.15 15.29
C MET A 87 11.73 -22.14 14.78
N ILE A 88 11.81 -22.35 13.48
CA ILE A 88 12.82 -23.20 12.86
C ILE A 88 14.22 -22.63 13.14
N GLU A 89 14.40 -21.34 12.95
CA GLU A 89 15.70 -20.67 13.19
C GLU A 89 16.13 -20.79 14.64
N ILE A 90 15.21 -20.62 15.60
CA ILE A 90 15.51 -20.78 17.03
C ILE A 90 16.01 -22.20 17.31
N ARG A 91 15.34 -23.22 16.78
CA ARG A 91 15.71 -24.62 17.00
C ARG A 91 17.05 -24.94 16.35
N LEU A 92 17.32 -24.42 15.16
CA LEU A 92 18.61 -24.59 14.49
C LEU A 92 19.74 -23.92 15.27
N ALA A 93 19.51 -22.72 15.79
CA ALA A 93 20.48 -21.99 16.60
C ALA A 93 20.80 -22.72 17.91
N GLU A 94 19.79 -23.26 18.58
CA GLU A 94 19.97 -24.08 19.78
C GLU A 94 20.77 -25.34 19.49
N ALA A 95 20.47 -26.02 18.41
CA ALA A 95 21.19 -27.22 17.99
C ALA A 95 22.66 -26.94 17.63
N ALA A 96 22.92 -25.73 17.11
CA ALA A 96 24.29 -25.27 16.80
C ALA A 96 25.06 -24.73 18.01
N GLY A 97 24.42 -24.70 19.20
CA GLY A 97 25.04 -24.23 20.43
C GLY A 97 25.05 -22.72 20.63
N GLU A 98 24.20 -22.00 19.92
CA GLU A 98 24.05 -20.55 20.13
C GLU A 98 23.46 -20.27 21.50
N LYS A 99 24.21 -19.53 22.30
CA LYS A 99 23.81 -19.21 23.68
C LYS A 99 23.43 -17.75 23.89
N SER A 100 23.68 -16.89 22.92
CA SER A 100 23.36 -15.47 23.02
C SER A 100 21.89 -15.22 22.65
N LYS A 101 21.08 -14.91 23.66
CA LYS A 101 19.67 -14.57 23.46
C LYS A 101 19.50 -13.27 22.67
N ASP A 102 20.37 -12.29 22.94
CA ASP A 102 20.30 -10.99 22.26
C ASP A 102 20.60 -11.11 20.77
N ARG A 103 21.59 -11.93 20.41
CA ARG A 103 21.97 -12.19 19.03
C ARG A 103 20.86 -12.93 18.28
N LEU A 104 20.28 -13.93 18.92
CA LEU A 104 19.17 -14.69 18.36
C LEU A 104 17.93 -13.80 18.17
N ALA A 105 17.59 -12.97 19.17
CA ALA A 105 16.47 -12.05 19.05
C ALA A 105 16.67 -11.04 17.93
N ALA A 106 17.87 -10.49 17.77
CA ALA A 106 18.19 -9.59 16.67
C ALA A 106 18.06 -10.27 15.30
N ASP A 107 18.42 -11.55 15.20
CA ASP A 107 18.31 -12.30 13.95
C ASP A 107 16.87 -12.65 13.59
N ILE A 108 16.07 -13.16 14.51
CA ILE A 108 14.69 -13.58 14.23
C ILE A 108 13.74 -12.40 14.00
N TYR A 109 14.10 -11.19 14.45
CA TYR A 109 13.37 -9.95 14.18
C TYR A 109 14.07 -9.09 13.12
N SER A 110 14.80 -9.71 12.23
CA SER A 110 15.37 -9.06 11.05
C SER A 110 14.40 -9.12 9.87
N GLU A 111 14.65 -8.31 8.84
CA GLU A 111 13.83 -8.26 7.63
C GLU A 111 13.62 -9.61 6.95
N LYS A 112 14.54 -10.53 7.11
CA LYS A 112 14.46 -11.85 6.49
C LYS A 112 13.26 -12.69 7.00
N PHE A 113 12.74 -12.38 8.19
CA PHE A 113 11.54 -13.01 8.78
C PHE A 113 10.30 -12.15 8.69
N LEU A 114 10.41 -10.97 8.09
CA LEU A 114 9.28 -10.06 7.92
C LEU A 114 8.52 -10.39 6.63
N VAL A 115 7.23 -10.66 6.77
CA VAL A 115 6.34 -10.83 5.61
C VAL A 115 5.76 -9.46 5.27
N LYS A 116 6.14 -8.93 4.12
CA LYS A 116 5.67 -7.62 3.66
C LYS A 116 4.35 -7.77 2.92
N ARG A 117 3.37 -6.98 3.32
CA ARG A 117 2.03 -6.94 2.75
C ARG A 117 1.84 -5.64 1.95
N PRO A 118 0.70 -5.46 1.26
CA PRO A 118 0.54 -4.35 0.31
C PRO A 118 0.89 -2.96 0.84
N LEU A 119 0.50 -2.59 2.05
CA LEU A 119 0.80 -1.26 2.59
C LEU A 119 2.31 -1.02 2.76
N LEU A 120 3.01 -1.98 3.35
CA LEU A 120 4.47 -1.86 3.50
C LEU A 120 5.18 -1.86 2.16
N LYS A 121 4.78 -2.73 1.24
CA LYS A 121 5.33 -2.77 -0.12
C LYS A 121 5.16 -1.43 -0.84
N ALA A 122 4.00 -0.78 -0.67
CA ALA A 122 3.73 0.50 -1.30
C ALA A 122 4.66 1.61 -0.79
N LEU A 123 5.00 1.59 0.50
CA LEU A 123 5.92 2.58 1.09
C LEU A 123 7.36 2.37 0.66
N GLU A 124 7.79 1.13 0.52
CA GLU A 124 9.17 0.78 0.12
C GLU A 124 9.41 0.89 -1.38
N GLY A 125 8.37 0.86 -2.20
CA GLY A 125 8.47 0.89 -3.65
C GLY A 125 8.86 2.25 -4.21
N HIS A 126 9.01 2.30 -5.54
CA HIS A 126 9.32 3.54 -6.27
C HIS A 126 8.03 4.28 -6.64
N SER A 127 7.37 4.84 -5.63
CA SER A 127 6.09 5.54 -5.79
C SER A 127 5.08 4.75 -6.67
N PRO A 128 4.70 3.53 -6.24
CA PRO A 128 3.73 2.74 -7.00
C PRO A 128 2.34 3.36 -6.94
N VAL A 129 1.42 2.82 -7.72
CA VAL A 129 -0.01 3.09 -7.54
C VAL A 129 -0.55 2.06 -6.55
N LEU A 130 -1.08 2.52 -5.43
CA LEU A 130 -1.72 1.68 -4.42
C LEU A 130 -3.23 1.80 -4.56
N LEU A 131 -3.87 0.68 -4.93
CA LEU A 131 -5.32 0.58 -4.96
C LEU A 131 -5.82 -0.06 -3.67
N ILE A 132 -6.59 0.70 -2.90
CA ILE A 132 -7.27 0.20 -1.70
C ILE A 132 -8.73 0.00 -2.10
N ASP A 133 -9.10 -1.26 -2.31
CA ASP A 133 -10.38 -1.61 -2.92
C ASP A 133 -11.40 -2.02 -1.86
N GLU A 134 -12.60 -1.47 -1.97
CA GLU A 134 -13.74 -1.76 -1.09
C GLU A 134 -13.46 -1.45 0.40
N LEU A 135 -12.96 -0.25 0.69
CA LEU A 135 -12.61 0.18 2.05
C LEU A 135 -13.78 0.12 3.04
N ASP A 136 -14.99 0.33 2.57
CA ASP A 136 -16.21 0.27 3.39
C ASP A 136 -16.45 -1.09 4.07
N ARG A 137 -15.76 -2.14 3.62
CA ARG A 137 -15.85 -3.48 4.23
C ARG A 137 -15.03 -3.62 5.51
N THR A 138 -14.12 -2.70 5.79
CA THR A 138 -13.26 -2.75 6.97
C THR A 138 -13.93 -2.17 8.21
N ASP A 139 -13.40 -2.51 9.38
CA ASP A 139 -13.86 -1.91 10.64
C ASP A 139 -13.22 -0.54 10.89
N GLU A 140 -13.77 0.18 11.87
CA GLU A 140 -13.27 1.52 12.22
C GLU A 140 -11.81 1.53 12.70
N PRO A 141 -11.35 0.59 13.55
CA PRO A 141 -9.95 0.57 13.95
C PRO A 141 -8.97 0.40 12.78
N PHE A 142 -9.30 -0.45 11.83
CA PHE A 142 -8.46 -0.63 10.64
C PHE A 142 -8.46 0.63 9.78
N GLU A 143 -9.62 1.23 9.55
CA GLU A 143 -9.72 2.47 8.78
C GLU A 143 -8.90 3.59 9.42
N ALA A 144 -8.97 3.74 10.74
CA ALA A 144 -8.16 4.72 11.48
C ALA A 144 -6.65 4.47 11.30
N TYR A 145 -6.23 3.21 11.39
CA TYR A 145 -4.84 2.82 11.12
C TYR A 145 -4.40 3.18 9.70
N LEU A 146 -5.24 2.86 8.72
CA LEU A 146 -4.96 3.16 7.32
C LEU A 146 -4.80 4.66 7.08
N LEU A 147 -5.72 5.47 7.61
CA LEU A 147 -5.66 6.92 7.47
C LEU A 147 -4.41 7.51 8.11
N GLU A 148 -3.95 6.96 9.23
CA GLU A 148 -2.69 7.36 9.86
C GLU A 148 -1.50 7.04 8.97
N VAL A 149 -1.44 5.83 8.40
CA VAL A 149 -0.38 5.45 7.45
C VAL A 149 -0.35 6.39 6.25
N LEU A 150 -1.50 6.70 5.67
CA LEU A 150 -1.61 7.56 4.50
C LEU A 150 -1.36 9.04 4.81
N SER A 151 -1.53 9.46 6.05
CA SER A 151 -1.24 10.84 6.48
C SER A 151 0.26 11.12 6.52
N ASP A 152 1.01 10.21 7.10
CA ASP A 152 2.45 10.38 7.35
C ASP A 152 3.33 9.59 6.39
N TRP A 153 2.74 8.73 5.57
CA TRP A 153 3.43 7.84 4.63
C TRP A 153 4.48 6.99 5.31
N GLN A 154 4.13 6.44 6.48
CA GLN A 154 5.03 5.63 7.27
C GLN A 154 4.32 4.52 8.01
N ILE A 155 5.07 3.45 8.30
CA ILE A 155 4.65 2.35 9.16
C ILE A 155 5.77 2.11 10.17
N THR A 156 5.42 2.05 11.45
CA THR A 156 6.36 1.69 12.51
C THR A 156 6.26 0.22 12.82
N ILE A 157 7.39 -0.47 12.72
CA ILE A 157 7.56 -1.87 13.12
C ILE A 157 8.41 -1.85 14.38
N PRO A 158 7.82 -2.16 15.55
CA PRO A 158 8.51 -1.94 16.84
C PRO A 158 9.92 -2.56 16.93
N GLU A 159 10.12 -3.72 16.32
CA GLU A 159 11.38 -4.45 16.40
C GLU A 159 12.45 -3.95 15.41
N ILE A 160 12.06 -3.22 14.38
CA ILE A 160 12.97 -2.76 13.32
C ILE A 160 13.09 -1.24 13.31
N GLY A 161 11.97 -0.54 13.44
CA GLY A 161 11.91 0.91 13.33
C GLY A 161 10.84 1.38 12.35
N THR A 162 10.90 2.65 11.99
CA THR A 162 9.91 3.27 11.11
C THR A 162 10.35 3.19 9.65
N VAL A 163 9.46 2.66 8.82
CA VAL A 163 9.61 2.66 7.36
C VAL A 163 8.82 3.84 6.83
N ARG A 164 9.50 4.78 6.16
CA ARG A 164 8.90 5.96 5.57
C ARG A 164 9.09 5.93 4.06
N ALA A 165 8.06 6.29 3.32
CA ALA A 165 8.16 6.39 1.87
C ALA A 165 9.08 7.54 1.48
N ALA A 166 10.07 7.28 0.60
CA ALA A 166 10.93 8.32 0.04
C ALA A 166 10.10 9.27 -0.83
N GLU A 167 9.15 8.70 -1.57
CA GLU A 167 8.16 9.45 -2.33
C GLU A 167 6.80 8.77 -2.13
N PRO A 168 5.74 9.51 -1.77
CA PRO A 168 4.43 8.91 -1.53
C PRO A 168 3.92 8.14 -2.75
N PRO A 169 3.28 6.97 -2.55
CA PRO A 169 2.59 6.29 -3.63
C PRO A 169 1.40 7.11 -4.13
N VAL A 170 0.96 6.83 -5.33
CA VAL A 170 -0.32 7.34 -5.83
C VAL A 170 -1.40 6.42 -5.28
N VAL A 171 -2.34 6.96 -4.51
CA VAL A 171 -3.35 6.15 -3.82
C VAL A 171 -4.73 6.36 -4.42
N VAL A 172 -5.38 5.27 -4.76
CA VAL A 172 -6.78 5.23 -5.20
C VAL A 172 -7.55 4.36 -4.21
N ILE A 173 -8.60 4.91 -3.62
CA ILE A 173 -9.44 4.21 -2.65
C ILE A 173 -10.85 4.10 -3.23
N THR A 174 -11.41 2.90 -3.21
CA THR A 174 -12.79 2.66 -3.63
C THR A 174 -13.66 2.26 -2.46
N SER A 175 -14.93 2.60 -2.54
CA SER A 175 -15.93 2.19 -1.56
C SER A 175 -17.32 2.09 -2.18
#